data_2f6a51cb934ee360e5286c8ba07f886d
#
_entry.id   2f6a51cb934ee360e5286c8ba07f886d
#
_cell.length_a   1.000
_cell.length_b   1.000
_cell.length_c   1.000
_cell.angle_alpha   90.00
_cell.angle_beta   90.00
_cell.angle_gamma   90.00
#
_symmetry.space_group_name_H-M   'P 1'
#
loop_
_entity.id
_entity.type
_entity.pdbx_description
1 polymer ?
#
loop_
_entity_poly.entity_id
_entity_poly.type
_entity_poly.pdbx_seq_one_letter_code
_entity_poly.pdbx_strand_id
1 'polypeptide(L)'
;MKPLQLSDFTVDPENENIHYATFSNEGFIIEVKLVYENWDFNKVFELCTSVFENFDQLDNKAKSFLTTIQVKIINEQEELKKNNLVVIEEDFKKLMTIAKIEIYDQKIEFDYIVSVENFLIGAAMLAENGLDNPKFTYVLIESEIEDIDENGNKTFKIIDKKFYRLTEEKSENSTSSSNNFLQVYNNKNFFERIVSFFKGLFK
;
A
#
# COMPACT_ATOMS: atom_id res chain seq x y z
N MET A 1 0.76 -15.41 -13.21
CA MET A 1 1.66 -14.26 -13.55
C MET A 1 2.98 -14.81 -14.08
N LYS A 2 3.64 -14.16 -15.09
CA LYS A 2 4.98 -14.58 -15.53
C LYS A 2 5.99 -14.16 -14.46
N PRO A 3 6.81 -15.06 -13.93
CA PRO A 3 7.82 -14.69 -12.93
C PRO A 3 8.86 -13.75 -13.55
N LEU A 4 9.31 -12.77 -12.76
CA LEU A 4 10.43 -11.90 -13.13
C LEU A 4 11.72 -12.71 -13.21
N GLN A 5 12.57 -12.37 -14.18
CA GLN A 5 13.89 -12.94 -14.34
C GLN A 5 14.98 -11.94 -13.94
N LEU A 6 16.16 -12.41 -13.62
CA LEU A 6 17.30 -11.54 -13.30
C LEU A 6 17.57 -10.50 -14.39
N SER A 7 17.38 -10.87 -15.66
CA SER A 7 17.55 -9.99 -16.82
C SER A 7 16.51 -8.87 -16.92
N ASP A 8 15.43 -8.95 -16.17
CA ASP A 8 14.38 -7.91 -16.17
C ASP A 8 14.74 -6.73 -15.24
N PHE A 9 15.78 -6.91 -14.41
CA PHE A 9 16.22 -5.90 -13.46
C PHE A 9 17.35 -5.03 -14.02
N THR A 10 17.24 -3.72 -13.79
CA THR A 10 18.27 -2.73 -14.07
C THR A 10 18.79 -2.15 -12.77
N VAL A 11 20.13 -1.97 -12.69
CA VAL A 11 20.80 -1.37 -11.53
C VAL A 11 20.52 0.13 -11.50
N ASP A 12 20.28 0.67 -10.32
CA ASP A 12 20.23 2.12 -10.12
C ASP A 12 21.59 2.76 -10.42
N PRO A 13 21.66 3.80 -11.26
CA PRO A 13 22.94 4.41 -11.64
C PRO A 13 23.65 5.11 -10.47
N GLU A 14 22.94 5.47 -9.40
CA GLU A 14 23.49 6.15 -8.24
C GLU A 14 23.76 5.21 -7.06
N ASN A 15 23.13 4.01 -7.06
CA ASN A 15 23.29 3.05 -5.97
C ASN A 15 23.23 1.60 -6.49
N GLU A 16 24.39 0.94 -6.55
CA GLU A 16 24.50 -0.44 -7.03
C GLU A 16 23.72 -1.48 -6.22
N ASN A 17 23.31 -1.12 -4.99
CA ASN A 17 22.50 -1.98 -4.12
C ASN A 17 20.99 -1.84 -4.36
N ILE A 18 20.61 -1.10 -5.39
CA ILE A 18 19.20 -0.90 -5.77
C ILE A 18 19.00 -1.40 -7.21
N HIS A 19 18.00 -2.21 -7.40
CA HIS A 19 17.61 -2.72 -8.72
C HIS A 19 16.12 -2.48 -8.95
N TYR A 20 15.77 -2.17 -10.19
CA TYR A 20 14.39 -1.91 -10.61
C TYR A 20 13.97 -2.85 -11.72
N ALA A 21 12.74 -3.31 -11.65
CA ALA A 21 12.04 -3.96 -12.74
C ALA A 21 10.61 -3.43 -12.81
N THR A 22 9.95 -3.66 -13.93
CA THR A 22 8.52 -3.39 -14.07
C THR A 22 7.82 -4.62 -14.62
N PHE A 23 6.59 -4.85 -14.20
CA PHE A 23 5.75 -5.87 -14.82
C PHE A 23 4.33 -5.35 -15.03
N SER A 24 3.60 -5.95 -15.97
CA SER A 24 2.22 -5.59 -16.22
C SER A 24 1.28 -6.59 -15.56
N ASN A 25 0.30 -6.09 -14.82
CA ASN A 25 -0.78 -6.88 -14.25
C ASN A 25 -2.12 -6.19 -14.50
N GLU A 26 -3.05 -6.87 -15.18
CA GLU A 26 -4.39 -6.35 -15.50
C GLU A 26 -4.40 -4.96 -16.16
N GLY A 27 -3.37 -4.67 -16.96
CA GLY A 27 -3.23 -3.38 -17.66
C GLY A 27 -2.53 -2.27 -16.87
N PHE A 28 -2.11 -2.54 -15.63
CA PHE A 28 -1.31 -1.62 -14.81
C PHE A 28 0.17 -2.01 -14.85
N ILE A 29 1.02 -0.99 -14.89
CA ILE A 29 2.47 -1.17 -14.74
C ILE A 29 2.79 -1.08 -13.25
N ILE A 30 3.41 -2.13 -12.72
CA ILE A 30 3.82 -2.23 -11.33
C ILE A 30 5.33 -2.14 -11.29
N GLU A 31 5.86 -1.21 -10.52
CA GLU A 31 7.30 -1.12 -10.26
C GLU A 31 7.71 -2.12 -9.17
N VAL A 32 8.81 -2.79 -9.39
CA VAL A 32 9.46 -3.66 -8.41
C VAL A 32 10.84 -3.11 -8.10
N LYS A 33 11.09 -2.83 -6.84
CA LYS A 33 12.37 -2.33 -6.35
C LYS A 33 12.98 -3.33 -5.38
N LEU A 34 14.20 -3.76 -5.67
CA LEU A 34 15.01 -4.57 -4.76
C LEU A 34 16.06 -3.67 -4.10
N VAL A 35 16.16 -3.74 -2.79
CA VAL A 35 17.14 -3.00 -1.98
C VAL A 35 17.84 -3.97 -1.04
N TYR A 36 19.16 -4.03 -1.09
CA TYR A 36 19.92 -4.90 -0.22
C TYR A 36 21.11 -4.16 0.40
N GLU A 37 21.25 -4.34 1.70
CA GLU A 37 22.31 -3.73 2.51
C GLU A 37 23.20 -4.81 3.16
N ASN A 38 22.57 -5.87 3.69
CA ASN A 38 23.25 -6.94 4.42
C ASN A 38 23.21 -8.28 3.67
N TRP A 39 22.31 -8.41 2.68
CA TRP A 39 22.21 -9.58 1.81
C TRP A 39 22.92 -9.31 0.50
N ASP A 40 23.23 -10.36 -0.24
CA ASP A 40 23.60 -10.23 -1.65
C ASP A 40 22.34 -10.17 -2.53
N PHE A 41 22.53 -9.71 -3.76
CA PHE A 41 21.45 -9.58 -4.74
C PHE A 41 20.69 -10.89 -4.97
N ASN A 42 21.37 -12.04 -5.04
CA ASN A 42 20.72 -13.31 -5.32
C ASN A 42 19.74 -13.69 -4.22
N LYS A 43 20.09 -13.45 -2.96
CA LYS A 43 19.22 -13.73 -1.82
C LYS A 43 17.97 -12.85 -1.80
N VAL A 44 18.10 -11.55 -2.12
CA VAL A 44 16.93 -10.67 -2.24
C VAL A 44 16.09 -11.04 -3.46
N PHE A 45 16.72 -11.47 -4.54
CA PHE A 45 16.02 -11.96 -5.72
C PHE A 45 15.28 -13.28 -5.47
N GLU A 46 15.82 -14.20 -4.68
CA GLU A 46 15.10 -15.41 -4.23
C GLU A 46 13.85 -15.05 -3.43
N LEU A 47 13.95 -14.06 -2.53
CA LEU A 47 12.78 -13.54 -1.81
C LEU A 47 11.77 -12.93 -2.79
N CYS A 48 12.21 -12.13 -3.75
CA CYS A 48 11.38 -11.59 -4.82
C CYS A 48 10.63 -12.70 -5.58
N THR A 49 11.32 -13.75 -5.98
CA THR A 49 10.71 -14.90 -6.65
C THR A 49 9.61 -15.52 -5.80
N SER A 50 9.89 -15.74 -4.52
CA SER A 50 8.91 -16.30 -3.57
C SER A 50 7.69 -15.38 -3.38
N VAL A 51 7.88 -14.06 -3.40
CA VAL A 51 6.78 -13.07 -3.35
C VAL A 51 5.90 -13.21 -4.59
N PHE A 52 6.50 -13.34 -5.79
CA PHE A 52 5.75 -13.48 -7.04
C PHE A 52 5.02 -14.82 -7.17
N GLU A 53 5.58 -15.90 -6.65
CA GLU A 53 4.90 -17.21 -6.59
C GLU A 53 3.64 -17.17 -5.69
N ASN A 54 3.65 -16.31 -4.67
CA ASN A 54 2.54 -16.15 -3.73
C ASN A 54 1.79 -14.81 -3.91
N PHE A 55 1.98 -14.13 -5.05
CA PHE A 55 1.54 -12.75 -5.24
C PHE A 55 0.06 -12.53 -4.95
N ASP A 56 -0.83 -13.30 -5.57
CA ASP A 56 -2.27 -13.12 -5.45
C ASP A 56 -2.75 -13.28 -3.98
N GLN A 57 -2.12 -14.21 -3.25
CA GLN A 57 -2.42 -14.42 -1.84
C GLN A 57 -1.93 -13.25 -0.97
N LEU A 58 -0.70 -12.77 -1.22
CA LEU A 58 -0.10 -11.68 -0.47
C LEU A 58 -0.81 -10.35 -0.75
N ASP A 59 -1.09 -10.05 -2.02
CA ASP A 59 -1.84 -8.87 -2.44
C ASP A 59 -3.24 -8.83 -1.78
N ASN A 60 -3.96 -9.97 -1.82
CA ASN A 60 -5.28 -10.04 -1.19
C ASN A 60 -5.22 -9.85 0.33
N LYS A 61 -4.22 -10.41 1.01
CA LYS A 61 -4.03 -10.23 2.46
C LYS A 61 -3.65 -8.79 2.80
N ALA A 62 -2.75 -8.18 2.04
CA ALA A 62 -2.33 -6.78 2.22
C ALA A 62 -3.51 -5.82 1.99
N LYS A 63 -4.26 -5.99 0.91
CA LYS A 63 -5.47 -5.22 0.64
C LYS A 63 -6.51 -5.37 1.75
N SER A 64 -6.77 -6.59 2.22
CA SER A 64 -7.72 -6.82 3.32
C SER A 64 -7.29 -6.11 4.59
N PHE A 65 -6.00 -6.19 4.96
CA PHE A 65 -5.45 -5.49 6.10
C PHE A 65 -5.64 -3.97 5.99
N LEU A 66 -5.26 -3.37 4.86
CA LEU A 66 -5.39 -1.94 4.63
C LEU A 66 -6.85 -1.49 4.61
N THR A 67 -7.72 -2.27 3.97
CA THR A 67 -9.14 -1.97 3.85
C THR A 67 -9.82 -1.92 5.22
N THR A 68 -9.56 -2.89 6.09
CA THR A 68 -10.13 -2.91 7.46
C THR A 68 -9.78 -1.64 8.23
N ILE A 69 -8.55 -1.14 8.08
CA ILE A 69 -8.11 0.11 8.72
C ILE A 69 -8.81 1.32 8.10
N GLN A 70 -8.77 1.44 6.77
CA GLN A 70 -9.29 2.60 6.06
C GLN A 70 -10.80 2.75 6.22
N VAL A 71 -11.53 1.66 6.07
CA VAL A 71 -13.00 1.66 6.21
C VAL A 71 -13.43 2.06 7.62
N LYS A 72 -12.69 1.61 8.65
CA LYS A 72 -12.94 2.04 10.03
C LYS A 72 -12.76 3.56 10.16
N ILE A 73 -11.64 4.11 9.67
CA ILE A 73 -11.35 5.55 9.74
C ILE A 73 -12.40 6.35 8.97
N ILE A 74 -12.77 5.91 7.77
CA ILE A 74 -13.74 6.58 6.91
C ILE A 74 -15.13 6.59 7.59
N ASN A 75 -15.59 5.45 8.09
CA ASN A 75 -16.91 5.35 8.71
C ASN A 75 -17.01 6.06 10.07
N GLU A 76 -15.90 6.43 10.68
CA GLU A 76 -15.89 7.27 11.89
C GLU A 76 -16.14 8.74 11.58
N GLN A 77 -16.07 9.17 10.29
CA GLN A 77 -16.28 10.56 9.92
C GLN A 77 -17.72 11.01 10.17
N GLU A 78 -17.86 12.15 10.84
CA GLU A 78 -19.19 12.71 11.22
C GLU A 78 -20.11 12.95 10.02
N GLU A 79 -19.54 13.30 8.88
CA GLU A 79 -20.32 13.60 7.68
C GLU A 79 -20.99 12.36 7.08
N LEU A 80 -20.29 11.19 7.08
CA LEU A 80 -20.90 9.93 6.66
C LEU A 80 -21.99 9.51 7.65
N LYS A 81 -21.73 9.62 8.95
CA LYS A 81 -22.70 9.33 10.00
C LYS A 81 -23.97 10.18 9.87
N LYS A 82 -23.84 11.49 9.61
CA LYS A 82 -24.99 12.41 9.39
C LYS A 82 -25.83 12.03 8.17
N ASN A 83 -25.23 11.42 7.15
CA ASN A 83 -25.93 11.03 5.92
C ASN A 83 -26.35 9.55 5.92
N ASN A 84 -26.14 8.81 7.02
CA ASN A 84 -26.36 7.36 7.12
C ASN A 84 -25.64 6.55 6.02
N LEU A 85 -24.48 7.01 5.59
CA LEU A 85 -23.65 6.33 4.60
C LEU A 85 -22.62 5.45 5.31
N VAL A 86 -22.47 4.23 4.83
CA VAL A 86 -21.48 3.26 5.33
C VAL A 86 -20.69 2.75 4.16
N VAL A 87 -19.36 2.92 4.23
CA VAL A 87 -18.43 2.30 3.27
C VAL A 87 -18.20 0.87 3.69
N ILE A 88 -18.35 -0.06 2.77
CA ILE A 88 -18.07 -1.49 3.02
C ILE A 88 -16.68 -1.88 2.51
N GLU A 89 -16.07 -2.85 3.16
CA GLU A 89 -14.69 -3.27 2.87
C GLU A 89 -14.51 -3.72 1.42
N GLU A 90 -15.43 -4.50 0.88
CA GLU A 90 -15.35 -5.01 -0.49
C GLU A 90 -15.36 -3.89 -1.55
N ASP A 91 -16.09 -2.82 -1.32
CA ASP A 91 -16.12 -1.70 -2.26
C ASP A 91 -14.85 -0.87 -2.17
N PHE A 92 -14.33 -0.64 -0.95
CA PHE A 92 -13.05 0.05 -0.79
C PHE A 92 -11.88 -0.74 -1.40
N LYS A 93 -11.88 -2.06 -1.23
CA LYS A 93 -10.85 -2.95 -1.77
C LYS A 93 -10.75 -2.88 -3.30
N LYS A 94 -11.87 -2.72 -4.00
CA LYS A 94 -11.91 -2.54 -5.46
C LYS A 94 -11.26 -1.24 -5.95
N LEU A 95 -11.13 -0.25 -5.08
CA LEU A 95 -10.50 1.03 -5.40
C LEU A 95 -8.97 0.98 -5.31
N MET A 96 -8.40 -0.10 -4.75
CA MET A 96 -6.97 -0.25 -4.53
C MET A 96 -6.30 -0.95 -5.70
N THR A 97 -5.38 -0.26 -6.33
CA THR A 97 -4.51 -0.81 -7.38
C THR A 97 -3.08 -0.80 -6.90
N ILE A 98 -2.40 -1.95 -7.01
CA ILE A 98 -0.99 -2.01 -6.64
C ILE A 98 -0.17 -1.16 -7.62
N ALA A 99 0.70 -0.32 -7.08
CA ALA A 99 1.58 0.58 -7.84
C ALA A 99 3.04 0.14 -7.75
N LYS A 100 3.46 -0.36 -6.58
CA LYS A 100 4.85 -0.66 -6.30
C LYS A 100 5.00 -1.82 -5.32
N ILE A 101 6.06 -2.61 -5.51
CA ILE A 101 6.53 -3.61 -4.56
C ILE A 101 7.98 -3.28 -4.25
N GLU A 102 8.30 -3.05 -2.98
CA GLU A 102 9.67 -2.85 -2.52
C GLU A 102 10.08 -4.04 -1.67
N ILE A 103 11.19 -4.67 -2.03
CA ILE A 103 11.74 -5.83 -1.33
C ILE A 103 13.12 -5.47 -0.79
N TYR A 104 13.23 -5.50 0.52
CA TYR A 104 14.46 -5.27 1.27
C TYR A 104 15.00 -6.60 1.81
N ASP A 105 16.16 -6.58 2.44
CA ASP A 105 16.80 -7.78 3.02
C ASP A 105 15.82 -8.68 3.83
N GLN A 106 14.91 -8.07 4.58
CA GLN A 106 13.99 -8.80 5.46
C GLN A 106 12.57 -8.22 5.48
N LYS A 107 12.30 -7.22 4.63
CA LYS A 107 11.02 -6.53 4.58
C LYS A 107 10.46 -6.50 3.17
N ILE A 108 9.17 -6.71 3.04
CA ILE A 108 8.43 -6.56 1.80
C ILE A 108 7.37 -5.48 2.03
N GLU A 109 7.24 -4.58 1.08
CA GLU A 109 6.29 -3.48 1.12
C GLU A 109 5.47 -3.44 -0.16
N PHE A 110 4.16 -3.33 -0.02
CA PHE A 110 3.19 -3.21 -1.09
C PHE A 110 2.56 -1.83 -1.03
N ASP A 111 2.77 -1.01 -2.05
CA ASP A 111 2.19 0.33 -2.16
C ASP A 111 1.01 0.31 -3.12
N TYR A 112 -0.12 0.87 -2.70
CA TYR A 112 -1.36 0.92 -3.45
C TYR A 112 -1.79 2.34 -3.74
N ILE A 113 -2.21 2.59 -4.98
CA ILE A 113 -2.97 3.77 -5.35
C ILE A 113 -4.43 3.51 -5.01
N VAL A 114 -5.06 4.43 -4.30
CA VAL A 114 -6.50 4.44 -4.11
C VAL A 114 -7.12 5.38 -5.11
N SER A 115 -7.88 4.83 -6.05
CA SER A 115 -8.31 5.52 -7.28
C SER A 115 -9.15 6.78 -7.06
N VAL A 116 -9.87 6.86 -5.93
CA VAL A 116 -10.78 7.99 -5.62
C VAL A 116 -10.04 9.30 -5.52
N GLU A 117 -8.86 9.30 -4.89
CA GLU A 117 -8.13 10.51 -4.56
C GLU A 117 -6.69 10.50 -5.09
N ASN A 118 -6.30 9.41 -5.74
CA ASN A 118 -4.93 9.21 -6.19
C ASN A 118 -3.89 9.35 -5.06
N PHE A 119 -4.24 8.89 -3.86
CA PHE A 119 -3.28 8.82 -2.77
C PHE A 119 -2.69 7.42 -2.66
N LEU A 120 -1.53 7.33 -2.05
CA LEU A 120 -0.82 6.08 -1.82
C LEU A 120 -0.98 5.64 -0.37
N ILE A 121 -1.19 4.34 -0.18
CA ILE A 121 -1.11 3.67 1.12
C ILE A 121 -0.30 2.39 0.96
N GLY A 122 0.36 1.96 2.00
CA GLY A 122 1.20 0.78 1.93
C GLY A 122 0.95 -0.21 3.06
N ALA A 123 1.31 -1.46 2.80
CA ALA A 123 1.38 -2.52 3.78
C ALA A 123 2.78 -3.14 3.76
N ALA A 124 3.52 -3.03 4.85
CA ALA A 124 4.84 -3.62 5.01
C ALA A 124 4.77 -4.86 5.91
N MET A 125 5.52 -5.90 5.55
CA MET A 125 5.66 -7.12 6.35
C MET A 125 7.13 -7.51 6.51
N LEU A 126 7.47 -8.20 7.61
CA LEU A 126 8.77 -8.80 7.80
C LEU A 126 8.78 -10.21 7.18
N ALA A 127 9.73 -10.46 6.31
CA ALA A 127 9.92 -11.77 5.66
C ALA A 127 10.36 -12.87 6.64
N GLU A 128 10.96 -12.50 7.78
CA GLU A 128 11.35 -13.43 8.84
C GLU A 128 10.20 -14.28 9.39
N ASN A 129 8.97 -13.77 9.29
CA ASN A 129 7.77 -14.48 9.75
C ASN A 129 7.22 -15.47 8.69
N GLY A 130 7.92 -15.61 7.56
CA GLY A 130 7.44 -16.36 6.40
C GLY A 130 6.31 -15.66 5.64
N LEU A 131 6.01 -16.16 4.45
CA LEU A 131 4.99 -15.58 3.57
C LEU A 131 3.58 -16.14 3.82
N ASP A 132 3.47 -17.27 4.52
CA ASP A 132 2.18 -17.95 4.74
C ASP A 132 1.26 -17.20 5.72
N ASN A 133 1.84 -16.60 6.75
CA ASN A 133 1.10 -15.86 7.78
C ASN A 133 1.72 -14.48 8.04
N PRO A 134 1.65 -13.55 7.05
CA PRO A 134 2.27 -12.24 7.15
C PRO A 134 1.60 -11.38 8.22
N LYS A 135 2.42 -10.69 9.00
CA LYS A 135 1.96 -9.63 9.91
C LYS A 135 2.28 -8.28 9.28
N PHE A 136 1.25 -7.58 8.88
CA PHE A 136 1.42 -6.29 8.22
C PHE A 136 1.56 -5.13 9.20
N THR A 137 2.31 -4.14 8.77
CA THR A 137 2.42 -2.81 9.36
C THR A 137 1.83 -1.82 8.36
N TYR A 138 0.98 -0.92 8.80
CA TYR A 138 0.41 0.11 7.95
C TYR A 138 1.48 1.15 7.59
N VAL A 139 1.51 1.56 6.33
CA VAL A 139 2.40 2.60 5.82
C VAL A 139 1.56 3.73 5.24
N LEU A 140 1.66 4.91 5.85
CA LEU A 140 1.14 6.15 5.28
C LEU A 140 2.19 6.72 4.33
N ILE A 141 1.80 6.99 3.09
CA ILE A 141 2.68 7.48 2.05
C ILE A 141 2.25 8.88 1.65
N GLU A 142 3.08 9.86 1.95
CA GLU A 142 2.93 11.21 1.42
C GLU A 142 3.56 11.28 0.04
N SER A 143 2.75 11.64 -0.95
CA SER A 143 3.16 11.67 -2.35
C SER A 143 2.49 12.81 -3.10
N GLU A 144 3.11 13.22 -4.19
CA GLU A 144 2.55 14.14 -5.16
C GLU A 144 2.55 13.49 -6.56
N ILE A 145 1.64 13.92 -7.43
CA ILE A 145 1.65 13.50 -8.83
C ILE A 145 2.80 14.23 -9.51
N GLU A 146 3.75 13.47 -10.07
CA GLU A 146 4.91 14.03 -10.76
C GLU A 146 4.61 14.23 -12.25
N ASP A 147 3.92 13.27 -12.87
CA ASP A 147 3.62 13.31 -14.30
C ASP A 147 2.32 12.54 -14.62
N ILE A 148 1.74 12.83 -15.78
CA ILE A 148 0.59 12.12 -16.34
C ILE A 148 0.91 11.83 -17.81
N ASP A 149 0.96 10.56 -18.21
CA ASP A 149 1.23 10.15 -19.57
C ASP A 149 0.03 10.39 -20.51
N GLU A 150 0.24 10.16 -21.82
CA GLU A 150 -0.78 10.35 -22.87
C GLU A 150 -2.03 9.47 -22.67
N ASN A 151 -1.93 8.40 -21.89
CA ASN A 151 -3.02 7.47 -21.56
C ASN A 151 -3.71 7.81 -20.23
N GLY A 152 -3.27 8.87 -19.55
CA GLY A 152 -3.78 9.27 -18.25
C GLY A 152 -3.18 8.50 -17.08
N ASN A 153 -2.13 7.70 -17.30
CA ASN A 153 -1.40 7.04 -16.24
C ASN A 153 -0.58 8.06 -15.46
N LYS A 154 -0.55 7.92 -14.14
CA LYS A 154 0.09 8.87 -13.24
C LYS A 154 1.35 8.28 -12.65
N THR A 155 2.41 9.07 -12.61
CA THR A 155 3.60 8.79 -11.81
C THR A 155 3.54 9.59 -10.52
N PHE A 156 4.02 8.99 -9.43
CA PHE A 156 4.00 9.58 -8.10
C PHE A 156 5.41 9.74 -7.58
N LYS A 157 5.69 10.94 -7.08
CA LYS A 157 6.89 11.19 -6.29
C LYS A 157 6.55 10.99 -4.82
N ILE A 158 7.20 10.02 -4.19
CA ILE A 158 7.05 9.78 -2.75
C ILE A 158 7.88 10.84 -2.01
N ILE A 159 7.23 11.58 -1.11
CA ILE A 159 7.85 12.63 -0.29
C ILE A 159 8.27 12.07 1.06
N ASP A 160 7.38 11.30 1.71
CA ASP A 160 7.62 10.71 3.02
C ASP A 160 6.85 9.40 3.19
N LYS A 161 7.39 8.49 4.03
CA LYS A 161 6.72 7.25 4.42
C LYS A 161 6.75 7.13 5.94
N LYS A 162 5.57 6.92 6.55
CA LYS A 162 5.43 6.72 7.99
C LYS A 162 4.84 5.35 8.30
N PHE A 163 5.57 4.56 9.05
CA PHE A 163 5.19 3.20 9.45
C PHE A 163 4.43 3.22 10.77
N TYR A 164 3.22 2.66 10.79
CA TYR A 164 2.40 2.56 11.98
C TYR A 164 2.16 1.10 12.34
N ARG A 165 2.77 0.65 13.44
CA ARG A 165 2.48 -0.67 13.99
C ARG A 165 1.12 -0.62 14.68
N LEU A 166 0.12 -1.27 14.08
CA LEU A 166 -1.17 -1.47 14.71
C LEU A 166 -1.02 -2.66 15.66
N THR A 167 -0.95 -2.39 16.95
CA THR A 167 -1.08 -3.43 17.97
C THR A 167 -2.56 -3.80 18.05
N GLU A 168 -2.88 -5.10 17.95
CA GLU A 168 -4.17 -5.63 18.35
C GLU A 168 -4.25 -5.47 19.89
N GLU A 169 -4.61 -4.28 20.35
CA GLU A 169 -4.93 -4.10 21.77
C GLU A 169 -6.28 -4.76 22.04
N LYS A 170 -6.24 -5.81 22.84
CA LYS A 170 -7.42 -6.28 23.54
C LYS A 170 -8.04 -5.08 24.25
N SER A 171 -9.29 -4.79 23.89
CA SER A 171 -10.09 -3.70 24.43
C SER A 171 -10.29 -3.85 25.93
N GLU A 172 -9.42 -3.27 26.73
CA GLU A 172 -9.70 -2.82 28.09
C GLU A 172 -8.78 -1.63 28.35
N ASN A 173 -9.33 -0.42 28.22
CA ASN A 173 -8.76 0.86 28.64
C ASN A 173 -7.52 1.40 27.87
N SER A 174 -7.67 1.80 26.60
CA SER A 174 -6.76 2.81 26.06
C SER A 174 -7.41 3.68 24.98
N THR A 175 -7.81 4.85 25.41
CA THR A 175 -8.29 5.97 24.59
C THR A 175 -7.16 6.72 23.83
N SER A 176 -5.91 6.27 23.93
CA SER A 176 -4.76 7.07 23.46
C SER A 176 -4.15 6.65 22.12
N SER A 177 -4.21 5.38 21.71
CA SER A 177 -3.54 4.94 20.47
C SER A 177 -4.38 5.17 19.20
N SER A 178 -5.70 4.99 19.28
CA SER A 178 -6.61 5.33 18.17
C SER A 178 -6.67 6.83 17.90
N ASN A 179 -6.56 7.67 18.94
CA ASN A 179 -6.54 9.12 18.78
C ASN A 179 -5.27 9.65 18.09
N ASN A 180 -4.13 9.02 18.29
CA ASN A 180 -2.90 9.40 17.60
C ASN A 180 -2.92 9.05 16.11
N PHE A 181 -3.54 7.92 15.73
CA PHE A 181 -3.70 7.53 14.34
C PHE A 181 -4.70 8.45 13.61
N LEU A 182 -5.81 8.80 14.24
CA LEU A 182 -6.80 9.76 13.72
C LEU A 182 -6.25 11.20 13.62
N GLN A 183 -5.32 11.60 14.49
CA GLN A 183 -4.68 12.92 14.41
C GLN A 183 -3.76 13.07 13.19
N VAL A 184 -3.14 12.01 12.73
CA VAL A 184 -2.28 12.04 11.53
C VAL A 184 -3.11 12.23 10.27
N TYR A 185 -4.35 11.74 10.25
CA TYR A 185 -5.30 11.86 9.14
C TYR A 185 -6.12 13.16 9.14
N ASN A 186 -5.78 14.16 9.94
CA ASN A 186 -6.48 15.46 9.98
C ASN A 186 -6.25 16.33 8.72
N ASN A 187 -6.02 15.70 7.57
CA ASN A 187 -6.14 16.40 6.29
C ASN A 187 -7.63 16.50 5.92
N LYS A 188 -8.25 17.58 6.38
CA LYS A 188 -9.68 17.86 6.19
C LYS A 188 -10.11 17.72 4.73
N ASN A 189 -9.28 18.11 3.79
CA ASN A 189 -9.54 18.02 2.36
C ASN A 189 -9.63 16.56 1.87
N PHE A 190 -8.81 15.66 2.40
CA PHE A 190 -8.82 14.24 2.06
C PHE A 190 -10.18 13.59 2.39
N PHE A 191 -10.67 13.78 3.60
CA PHE A 191 -11.94 13.17 4.02
C PHE A 191 -13.16 13.78 3.33
N GLU A 192 -13.18 15.08 3.10
CA GLU A 192 -14.26 15.74 2.35
C GLU A 192 -14.40 15.17 0.93
N ARG A 193 -13.29 14.83 0.28
CA ARG A 193 -13.25 14.26 -1.06
C ARG A 193 -13.69 12.79 -1.09
N ILE A 194 -13.21 11.96 -0.13
CA ILE A 194 -13.70 10.58 0.02
C ILE A 194 -15.22 10.57 0.27
N VAL A 195 -15.70 11.39 1.18
CA VAL A 195 -17.13 11.49 1.46
C VAL A 195 -17.91 11.94 0.22
N SER A 196 -17.40 12.89 -0.55
CA SER A 196 -18.02 13.35 -1.80
C SER A 196 -18.13 12.24 -2.84
N PHE A 197 -17.09 11.43 -2.97
CA PHE A 197 -17.06 10.29 -3.88
C PHE A 197 -18.12 9.24 -3.50
N PHE A 198 -18.14 8.80 -2.25
CA PHE A 198 -19.12 7.82 -1.81
C PHE A 198 -20.55 8.34 -1.90
N LYS A 199 -20.80 9.62 -1.64
CA LYS A 199 -22.12 10.26 -1.91
C LYS A 199 -22.50 10.18 -3.40
N GLY A 200 -21.53 10.22 -4.31
CA GLY A 200 -21.76 10.06 -5.75
C GLY A 200 -22.12 8.64 -6.17
N LEU A 201 -21.59 7.62 -5.48
CA LEU A 201 -21.87 6.21 -5.78
C LEU A 201 -23.28 5.76 -5.30
N PHE A 202 -23.85 6.43 -4.30
CA PHE A 202 -25.15 6.08 -3.71
C PHE A 202 -26.32 6.96 -4.22
N LYS A 203 -26.07 7.71 -5.31
CA LYS A 203 -27.13 8.41 -6.06
C LYS A 203 -27.50 7.59 -7.29
#